data_1ac6216e67e58fe36a39e80371036dbd
#
_entry.id   1ac6216e67e58fe36a39e80371036dbd
#
_cell.length_a   1.000
_cell.length_b   1.000
_cell.length_c   1.000
_cell.angle_alpha   90.00
_cell.angle_beta   90.00
_cell.angle_gamma   90.00
#
_symmetry.space_group_name_H-M   'P 1'
#
loop_
_entity.id
_entity.type
_entity.pdbx_description
1 polymer ?
#
loop_
_entity_poly.entity_id
_entity_poly.type
_entity_poly.pdbx_seq_one_letter_code
_entity_poly.pdbx_strand_id
1 'polypeptide(L)'
;MASTHEHRYAVSVTWTGNLGSGTSGYRDYSRDYDIGAETKPIILGSSDPAFRGDRSRWNPEELLVASLSACHKLWYLHLTAEAGIVVTAYVDRAEGVMETSSGGSGRFTSVVLRPIVTVAAGNDIGRARALHEAAHEKCFIANSVSFPIECEPQIVTIA
;
A
#
# COMPACT_ATOMS: atom_id res chain seq x y z
N MET A 1 3.59 -9.69 -31.54
CA MET A 1 3.51 -10.24 -30.17
C MET A 1 4.00 -9.18 -29.21
N ALA A 2 3.24 -8.84 -28.20
CA ALA A 2 3.73 -7.94 -27.15
C ALA A 2 4.88 -8.64 -26.41
N SER A 3 6.04 -7.98 -26.29
CA SER A 3 7.14 -8.52 -25.50
C SER A 3 6.79 -8.40 -24.03
N THR A 4 6.76 -9.50 -23.31
CA THR A 4 6.65 -9.51 -21.85
C THR A 4 8.03 -9.35 -21.26
N HIS A 5 8.19 -8.39 -20.34
CA HIS A 5 9.42 -8.21 -19.57
C HIS A 5 9.22 -8.77 -18.17
N GLU A 6 10.16 -9.57 -17.71
CA GLU A 6 10.14 -10.12 -16.35
C GLU A 6 10.88 -9.19 -15.39
N HIS A 7 10.27 -8.89 -14.25
CA HIS A 7 10.87 -8.14 -13.15
C HIS A 7 10.91 -9.04 -11.91
N ARG A 8 12.03 -9.03 -11.19
CA ARG A 8 12.24 -9.86 -10.00
C ARG A 8 12.46 -8.96 -8.78
N TYR A 9 11.84 -9.32 -7.67
CA TYR A 9 11.96 -8.62 -6.40
C TYR A 9 12.32 -9.63 -5.32
N ALA A 10 13.27 -9.27 -4.45
CA ALA A 10 13.70 -10.11 -3.33
C ALA A 10 13.70 -9.30 -2.04
N VAL A 11 13.15 -9.87 -1.00
CA VAL A 11 13.15 -9.33 0.36
C VAL A 11 13.49 -10.44 1.34
N SER A 12 14.06 -10.09 2.48
CA SER A 12 14.23 -10.98 3.63
C SER A 12 13.26 -10.56 4.73
N VAL A 13 12.68 -11.55 5.41
CA VAL A 13 11.88 -11.33 6.63
C VAL A 13 12.51 -12.16 7.74
N THR A 14 13.02 -11.49 8.77
CA THR A 14 13.71 -12.13 9.88
C THR A 14 12.92 -11.92 11.17
N TRP A 15 12.47 -13.01 11.79
CA TRP A 15 11.82 -12.94 13.10
C TRP A 15 12.85 -12.54 14.18
N THR A 16 12.54 -11.48 14.91
CA THR A 16 13.38 -10.92 15.97
C THR A 16 12.77 -11.10 17.38
N GLY A 17 11.62 -11.76 17.46
CA GLY A 17 10.81 -11.87 18.66
C GLY A 17 11.11 -13.07 19.56
N ASN A 18 12.25 -13.77 19.40
CA ASN A 18 12.63 -14.84 20.31
C ASN A 18 13.11 -14.24 21.65
N LEU A 19 12.34 -14.46 22.71
CA LEU A 19 12.63 -13.98 24.07
C LEU A 19 13.43 -14.99 24.91
N GLY A 20 13.97 -16.04 24.29
CA GLY A 20 14.82 -17.05 24.93
C GLY A 20 14.23 -18.46 24.91
N SER A 21 12.91 -18.62 24.82
CA SER A 21 12.24 -19.93 24.78
C SER A 21 11.58 -20.24 23.44
N GLY A 22 11.81 -19.40 22.42
CA GLY A 22 11.16 -19.55 21.13
C GLY A 22 9.65 -19.48 21.24
N THR A 23 8.94 -20.32 20.48
CA THR A 23 7.47 -20.41 20.47
C THR A 23 6.95 -21.46 21.48
N SER A 24 7.56 -21.56 22.66
CA SER A 24 7.18 -22.52 23.68
C SER A 24 5.74 -22.37 24.18
N GLY A 25 5.19 -21.15 24.12
CA GLY A 25 3.81 -20.83 24.39
C GLY A 25 3.35 -19.62 23.60
N TYR A 26 2.08 -19.45 23.41
CA TYR A 26 1.50 -18.35 22.62
C TYR A 26 1.89 -16.96 23.14
N ARG A 27 2.21 -16.85 24.44
CA ARG A 27 2.58 -15.60 25.12
C ARG A 27 4.09 -15.44 25.34
N ASP A 28 4.90 -16.43 24.95
CA ASP A 28 6.32 -16.50 25.33
C ASP A 28 7.26 -15.91 24.27
N TYR A 29 6.71 -15.31 23.20
CA TYR A 29 7.48 -14.68 22.15
C TYR A 29 6.82 -13.39 21.66
N SER A 30 7.61 -12.47 21.09
CA SER A 30 7.15 -11.31 20.36
C SER A 30 6.90 -11.65 18.89
N ARG A 31 5.99 -10.91 18.26
CA ARG A 31 5.66 -11.02 16.82
C ARG A 31 6.56 -10.14 15.96
N ASP A 32 7.58 -9.56 16.54
CA ASP A 32 8.47 -8.63 15.90
C ASP A 32 9.33 -9.30 14.84
N TYR A 33 9.51 -8.60 13.73
CA TYR A 33 10.37 -9.01 12.63
C TYR A 33 10.97 -7.79 11.94
N ASP A 34 12.02 -8.03 11.20
CA ASP A 34 12.66 -7.04 10.33
C ASP A 34 12.47 -7.44 8.87
N ILE A 35 12.05 -6.48 8.04
CA ILE A 35 12.03 -6.65 6.58
C ILE A 35 13.25 -5.93 6.02
N GLY A 36 14.06 -6.66 5.26
CA GLY A 36 15.23 -6.14 4.60
C GLY A 36 15.21 -6.37 3.10
N ALA A 37 15.88 -5.49 2.38
CA ALA A 37 16.27 -5.68 0.99
C ALA A 37 17.63 -5.04 0.78
N GLU A 38 18.34 -5.46 -0.25
CA GLU A 38 19.67 -4.95 -0.58
C GLU A 38 19.64 -3.42 -0.71
N THR A 39 20.59 -2.73 -0.05
CA THR A 39 20.76 -1.27 -0.05
C THR A 39 19.61 -0.43 0.50
N LYS A 40 18.63 -1.04 1.20
CA LYS A 40 17.48 -0.33 1.75
C LYS A 40 17.50 -0.30 3.27
N PRO A 41 16.93 0.74 3.89
CA PRO A 41 16.72 0.75 5.33
C PRO A 41 15.76 -0.38 5.74
N ILE A 42 15.98 -0.93 6.91
CA ILE A 42 15.12 -1.95 7.49
C ILE A 42 13.74 -1.37 7.82
N ILE A 43 12.69 -2.14 7.52
CA ILE A 43 11.34 -1.87 7.99
C ILE A 43 11.08 -2.74 9.21
N LEU A 44 10.79 -2.11 10.34
CA LEU A 44 10.44 -2.78 11.57
C LEU A 44 8.97 -3.21 11.54
N GLY A 45 8.72 -4.50 11.62
CA GLY A 45 7.39 -5.09 11.52
C GLY A 45 6.99 -5.88 12.76
N SER A 46 5.69 -6.06 12.93
CA SER A 46 5.05 -6.92 13.93
C SER A 46 3.67 -7.32 13.39
N SER A 47 2.89 -8.10 14.15
CA SER A 47 1.50 -8.35 13.80
C SER A 47 0.60 -7.20 14.25
N ASP A 48 -0.66 -7.19 13.78
CA ASP A 48 -1.70 -6.31 14.31
C ASP A 48 -1.81 -6.46 15.84
N PRO A 49 -2.05 -5.38 16.60
CA PRO A 49 -2.27 -5.44 18.05
C PRO A 49 -3.36 -6.42 18.48
N ALA A 50 -4.40 -6.64 17.66
CA ALA A 50 -5.42 -7.65 17.92
C ALA A 50 -4.84 -9.09 17.97
N PHE A 51 -3.70 -9.31 17.30
CA PHE A 51 -2.96 -10.56 17.29
C PHE A 51 -1.66 -10.50 18.13
N ARG A 52 -1.65 -9.64 19.17
CA ARG A 52 -0.53 -9.43 20.10
C ARG A 52 0.72 -8.79 19.47
N GLY A 53 0.55 -8.01 18.42
CA GLY A 53 1.63 -7.24 17.80
C GLY A 53 1.96 -5.95 18.54
N ASP A 54 3.09 -5.36 18.17
CA ASP A 54 3.53 -4.05 18.62
C ASP A 54 2.92 -2.96 17.71
N ARG A 55 2.09 -2.07 18.29
CA ARG A 55 1.46 -0.97 17.58
C ARG A 55 2.44 0.03 16.97
N SER A 56 3.64 0.12 17.46
CA SER A 56 4.67 1.03 16.94
C SER A 56 5.38 0.52 15.69
N ARG A 57 5.11 -0.73 15.29
CA ARG A 57 5.70 -1.39 14.13
C ARG A 57 4.66 -1.61 13.03
N TRP A 58 5.12 -1.68 11.78
CA TRP A 58 4.27 -1.98 10.64
C TRP A 58 3.75 -3.42 10.70
N ASN A 59 2.48 -3.61 10.40
CA ASN A 59 1.93 -4.96 10.21
C ASN A 59 1.76 -5.27 8.72
N PRO A 60 1.60 -6.55 8.34
CA PRO A 60 1.46 -6.95 6.94
C PRO A 60 0.25 -6.33 6.25
N GLU A 61 -0.83 -6.12 6.98
CA GLU A 61 -2.08 -5.54 6.48
C GLU A 61 -1.87 -4.07 6.09
N GLU A 62 -1.22 -3.29 6.94
CA GLU A 62 -0.85 -1.90 6.65
C GLU A 62 0.12 -1.81 5.46
N LEU A 63 1.09 -2.73 5.37
CA LEU A 63 2.02 -2.79 4.25
C LEU A 63 1.32 -3.10 2.93
N LEU A 64 0.31 -3.98 2.93
CA LEU A 64 -0.50 -4.27 1.75
C LEU A 64 -1.27 -3.03 1.28
N VAL A 65 -1.96 -2.35 2.19
CA VAL A 65 -2.70 -1.11 1.89
C VAL A 65 -1.74 -0.02 1.39
N ALA A 66 -0.59 0.14 2.05
CA ALA A 66 0.43 1.10 1.64
C ALA A 66 0.99 0.80 0.23
N SER A 67 1.19 -0.48 -0.11
CA SER A 67 1.68 -0.87 -1.43
C SER A 67 0.68 -0.55 -2.54
N LEU A 68 -0.62 -0.76 -2.30
CA LEU A 68 -1.71 -0.38 -3.21
C LEU A 68 -1.76 1.12 -3.45
N SER A 69 -1.76 1.90 -2.38
CA SER A 69 -1.74 3.36 -2.44
C SER A 69 -0.51 3.91 -3.17
N ALA A 70 0.67 3.39 -2.83
CA ALA A 70 1.94 3.82 -3.46
C ALA A 70 1.98 3.48 -4.96
N CYS A 71 1.54 2.29 -5.36
CA CYS A 71 1.53 1.88 -6.76
C CYS A 71 0.56 2.75 -7.58
N HIS A 72 -0.65 2.99 -7.08
CA HIS A 72 -1.62 3.88 -7.70
C HIS A 72 -1.06 5.30 -7.87
N LYS A 73 -0.47 5.87 -6.81
CA LYS A 73 0.17 7.19 -6.85
C LYS A 73 1.24 7.28 -7.94
N LEU A 74 2.11 6.28 -8.05
CA LEU A 74 3.20 6.30 -9.04
C LEU A 74 2.66 6.32 -10.47
N TRP A 75 1.66 5.51 -10.77
CA TRP A 75 0.99 5.53 -12.07
C TRP A 75 0.26 6.84 -12.32
N TYR A 76 -0.45 7.36 -11.32
CA TYR A 76 -1.14 8.64 -11.45
C TYR A 76 -0.17 9.80 -11.76
N LEU A 77 0.94 9.90 -11.03
CA LEU A 77 1.96 10.94 -11.28
C LEU A 77 2.58 10.80 -12.67
N HIS A 78 2.82 9.59 -13.13
CA HIS A 78 3.31 9.35 -14.48
C HIS A 78 2.30 9.84 -15.54
N LEU A 79 1.05 9.44 -15.44
CA LEU A 79 0.00 9.79 -16.40
C LEU A 79 -0.32 11.29 -16.40
N THR A 80 -0.30 11.95 -15.24
CA THR A 80 -0.48 13.40 -15.16
C THR A 80 0.67 14.14 -15.81
N ALA A 81 1.92 13.69 -15.62
CA ALA A 81 3.08 14.27 -16.29
C ALA A 81 2.98 14.14 -17.81
N GLU A 82 2.61 12.97 -18.33
CA GLU A 82 2.38 12.77 -19.79
C GLU A 82 1.25 13.64 -20.32
N ALA A 83 0.20 13.88 -19.53
CA ALA A 83 -0.93 14.72 -19.88
C ALA A 83 -0.66 16.22 -19.78
N GLY A 84 0.53 16.63 -19.31
CA GLY A 84 0.89 18.03 -19.09
C GLY A 84 0.19 18.67 -17.89
N ILE A 85 -0.31 17.85 -16.94
CA ILE A 85 -0.92 18.29 -15.69
C ILE A 85 0.17 18.34 -14.60
N VAL A 86 0.34 19.50 -13.99
CA VAL A 86 1.35 19.72 -12.97
C VAL A 86 0.78 19.44 -11.59
N VAL A 87 1.14 18.31 -11.01
CA VAL A 87 0.83 17.93 -9.62
C VAL A 87 1.92 18.49 -8.71
N THR A 88 1.52 19.22 -7.68
CA THR A 88 2.44 19.84 -6.71
C THR A 88 2.41 19.17 -5.34
N ALA A 89 1.34 18.45 -5.00
CA ALA A 89 1.24 17.65 -3.79
C ALA A 89 0.29 16.47 -3.99
N TYR A 90 0.54 15.40 -3.26
CA TYR A 90 -0.30 14.20 -3.24
C TYR A 90 -0.26 13.57 -1.86
N VAL A 91 -1.41 13.38 -1.27
CA VAL A 91 -1.59 12.64 -0.01
C VAL A 91 -2.75 11.68 -0.19
N ASP A 92 -2.55 10.42 0.13
CA ASP A 92 -3.62 9.43 0.16
C ASP A 92 -3.85 8.94 1.59
N ARG A 93 -5.10 8.94 2.03
CA ARG A 93 -5.55 8.33 3.28
C ARG A 93 -6.32 7.05 2.96
N ALA A 94 -5.57 6.07 2.50
CA ALA A 94 -6.10 4.77 2.14
C ALA A 94 -6.58 3.99 3.37
N GLU A 95 -7.66 3.24 3.20
CA GLU A 95 -8.25 2.39 4.23
C GLU A 95 -8.56 1.03 3.65
N GLY A 96 -8.19 -0.03 4.38
CA GLY A 96 -8.50 -1.41 4.03
C GLY A 96 -9.40 -2.05 5.08
N VAL A 97 -10.33 -2.89 4.64
CA VAL A 97 -11.19 -3.69 5.51
C VAL A 97 -10.84 -5.15 5.33
N MET A 98 -10.54 -5.80 6.45
CA MET A 98 -10.28 -7.23 6.54
C MET A 98 -11.31 -7.89 7.45
N GLU A 99 -11.85 -9.02 7.05
CA GLU A 99 -12.74 -9.84 7.86
C GLU A 99 -12.03 -11.13 8.28
N THR A 100 -12.24 -11.54 9.51
CA THR A 100 -11.75 -12.81 10.05
C THR A 100 -12.90 -13.73 10.42
N SER A 101 -12.74 -15.02 10.14
CA SER A 101 -13.69 -16.05 10.54
C SER A 101 -13.42 -16.54 11.97
N SER A 102 -14.38 -17.24 12.57
CA SER A 102 -14.21 -17.87 13.87
C SER A 102 -13.10 -18.93 13.91
N GLY A 103 -12.69 -19.46 12.75
CA GLY A 103 -11.55 -20.37 12.61
C GLY A 103 -10.19 -19.70 12.52
N GLY A 104 -10.11 -18.37 12.61
CA GLY A 104 -8.86 -17.60 12.57
C GLY A 104 -8.32 -17.29 11.16
N SER A 105 -9.00 -17.75 10.10
CA SER A 105 -8.67 -17.32 8.74
C SER A 105 -9.31 -15.96 8.43
N GLY A 106 -8.72 -15.22 7.51
CA GLY A 106 -9.26 -13.90 7.11
C GLY A 106 -8.77 -13.47 5.75
N ARG A 107 -9.39 -12.43 5.23
CA ARG A 107 -8.99 -11.80 3.98
C ARG A 107 -9.47 -10.35 3.92
N PHE A 108 -8.80 -9.55 3.13
CA PHE A 108 -9.34 -8.24 2.75
C PHE A 108 -10.63 -8.40 1.95
N THR A 109 -11.60 -7.56 2.28
CA THR A 109 -12.87 -7.46 1.56
C THR A 109 -12.94 -6.22 0.67
N SER A 110 -12.19 -5.17 1.02
CA SER A 110 -12.08 -3.95 0.20
C SER A 110 -10.88 -3.10 0.62
N VAL A 111 -10.42 -2.25 -0.30
CA VAL A 111 -9.53 -1.12 -0.02
C VAL A 111 -10.10 0.12 -0.71
N VAL A 112 -10.13 1.25 -0.02
CA VAL A 112 -10.53 2.54 -0.56
C VAL A 112 -9.34 3.50 -0.50
N LEU A 113 -8.93 4.01 -1.65
CA LEU A 113 -7.94 5.07 -1.78
C LEU A 113 -8.65 6.43 -1.74
N ARG A 114 -8.14 7.37 -0.96
CA ARG A 114 -8.70 8.74 -0.85
C ARG A 114 -7.62 9.78 -1.08
N PRO A 115 -7.09 9.85 -2.31
CA PRO A 115 -6.04 10.79 -2.62
C PRO A 115 -6.58 12.23 -2.67
N ILE A 116 -5.85 13.13 -2.01
CA ILE A 116 -5.98 14.57 -2.15
C ILE A 116 -4.81 15.03 -2.99
N VAL A 117 -5.12 15.50 -4.19
CA VAL A 117 -4.12 15.90 -5.18
C VAL A 117 -4.18 17.41 -5.38
N THR A 118 -3.06 18.08 -5.19
CA THR A 118 -2.93 19.50 -5.49
C THR A 118 -2.32 19.69 -6.87
N VAL A 119 -3.00 20.41 -7.74
CA VAL A 119 -2.51 20.76 -9.08
C VAL A 119 -2.27 22.26 -9.19
N ALA A 120 -1.31 22.67 -10.02
CA ALA A 120 -1.05 24.06 -10.30
C ALA A 120 -2.26 24.71 -11.00
N ALA A 121 -2.42 26.03 -10.82
CA ALA A 121 -3.48 26.80 -11.46
C ALA A 121 -3.47 26.65 -12.98
N GLY A 122 -4.65 26.68 -13.60
CA GLY A 122 -4.81 26.56 -15.06
C GLY A 122 -4.81 25.12 -15.59
N ASN A 123 -4.59 24.11 -14.73
CA ASN A 123 -4.69 22.73 -15.15
C ASN A 123 -6.15 22.25 -15.23
N ASP A 124 -6.41 21.30 -16.12
CA ASP A 124 -7.73 20.68 -16.28
C ASP A 124 -8.03 19.71 -15.12
N ILE A 125 -8.89 20.15 -14.18
CA ILE A 125 -9.30 19.40 -13.00
C ILE A 125 -10.09 18.14 -13.38
N GLY A 126 -10.93 18.24 -14.40
CA GLY A 126 -11.73 17.11 -14.89
C GLY A 126 -10.84 15.99 -15.42
N ARG A 127 -9.85 16.36 -16.24
CA ARG A 127 -8.85 15.41 -16.75
C ARG A 127 -7.96 14.86 -15.63
N ALA A 128 -7.53 15.71 -14.69
CA ALA A 128 -6.76 15.25 -13.52
C ALA A 128 -7.52 14.19 -12.72
N ARG A 129 -8.83 14.38 -12.54
CA ARG A 129 -9.70 13.40 -11.88
C ARG A 129 -9.83 12.10 -12.69
N ALA A 130 -10.07 12.19 -13.98
CA ALA A 130 -10.27 11.03 -14.85
C ALA A 130 -9.02 10.14 -14.95
N LEU A 131 -7.83 10.68 -14.81
CA LEU A 131 -6.57 9.91 -14.84
C LEU A 131 -6.41 8.93 -13.67
N HIS A 132 -7.19 9.04 -12.60
CA HIS A 132 -7.21 8.04 -11.53
C HIS A 132 -7.75 6.69 -11.99
N GLU A 133 -8.71 6.66 -12.92
CA GLU A 133 -9.22 5.42 -13.51
C GLU A 133 -8.13 4.71 -14.32
N ALA A 134 -7.44 5.44 -15.19
CA ALA A 134 -6.31 4.90 -15.96
C ALA A 134 -5.15 4.44 -15.06
N ALA A 135 -4.90 5.14 -13.95
CA ALA A 135 -3.91 4.73 -12.97
C ALA A 135 -4.30 3.42 -12.28
N HIS A 136 -5.58 3.24 -11.95
CA HIS A 136 -6.09 2.00 -11.37
C HIS A 136 -5.93 0.82 -12.34
N GLU A 137 -6.27 0.97 -13.60
CA GLU A 137 -6.11 -0.08 -14.61
C GLU A 137 -4.65 -0.54 -14.78
N LYS A 138 -3.71 0.38 -14.63
CA LYS A 138 -2.27 0.12 -14.77
C LYS A 138 -1.57 -0.28 -13.48
N CYS A 139 -2.21 -0.18 -12.34
CA CYS A 139 -1.62 -0.47 -11.04
C CYS A 139 -1.31 -1.95 -10.89
N PHE A 140 -0.01 -2.29 -10.84
CA PHE A 140 0.45 -3.68 -10.76
C PHE A 140 -0.06 -4.40 -9.51
N ILE A 141 -0.08 -3.69 -8.38
CA ILE A 141 -0.54 -4.28 -7.12
C ILE A 141 -2.06 -4.48 -7.14
N ALA A 142 -2.83 -3.52 -7.67
CA ALA A 142 -4.27 -3.67 -7.82
C ALA A 142 -4.63 -4.86 -8.72
N ASN A 143 -3.88 -5.08 -9.80
CA ASN A 143 -4.04 -6.22 -10.70
C ASN A 143 -3.61 -7.56 -10.09
N SER A 144 -3.00 -7.54 -8.91
CA SER A 144 -2.46 -8.74 -8.23
C SER A 144 -3.30 -9.19 -7.03
N VAL A 145 -4.40 -8.51 -6.72
CA VAL A 145 -5.31 -8.83 -5.62
C VAL A 145 -6.72 -9.15 -6.15
N SER A 146 -7.52 -9.87 -5.36
CA SER A 146 -8.85 -10.33 -5.77
C SER A 146 -10.02 -9.54 -5.16
N PHE A 147 -9.75 -8.70 -4.16
CA PHE A 147 -10.77 -7.84 -3.55
C PHE A 147 -10.91 -6.52 -4.31
N PRO A 148 -12.08 -5.85 -4.25
CA PRO A 148 -12.31 -4.57 -4.91
C PRO A 148 -11.46 -3.45 -4.29
N ILE A 149 -10.96 -2.56 -5.15
CA ILE A 149 -10.25 -1.35 -4.77
C ILE A 149 -10.99 -0.18 -5.38
N GLU A 150 -11.46 0.72 -4.53
CA GLU A 150 -12.14 1.95 -4.92
C GLU A 150 -11.19 3.14 -4.79
N CYS A 151 -11.42 4.18 -5.58
CA CYS A 151 -10.67 5.43 -5.51
C CYS A 151 -11.64 6.62 -5.46
N GLU A 152 -11.56 7.40 -4.39
CA GLU A 152 -12.38 8.58 -4.13
C GLU A 152 -11.50 9.84 -4.15
N PRO A 153 -11.05 10.30 -5.33
CA PRO A 153 -10.06 11.38 -5.41
C PRO A 153 -10.68 12.75 -5.19
N GLN A 154 -9.94 13.60 -4.51
CA GLN A 154 -10.19 15.04 -4.41
C GLN A 154 -9.06 15.79 -5.13
N ILE A 155 -9.43 16.62 -6.11
CA ILE A 155 -8.47 17.49 -6.81
C ILE A 155 -8.67 18.91 -6.29
N VAL A 156 -7.58 19.54 -5.85
CA VAL A 156 -7.55 20.92 -5.39
C VAL A 156 -6.54 21.73 -6.21
N THR A 157 -6.79 23.00 -6.38
CA THR A 157 -5.89 23.93 -7.07
C THR A 157 -5.29 24.93 -6.08
N ILE A 158 -4.02 25.24 -6.28
CA ILE A 158 -3.39 26.40 -5.62
C ILE A 158 -3.34 27.56 -6.60
N ALA A 159 -3.66 28.74 -6.09
CA ALA A 159 -3.57 29.98 -6.85
C ALA A 159 -2.13 30.31 -7.21
#